data_72a4cde57f964018c1964ad57838c402
#
_entry.id   72a4cde57f964018c1964ad57838c402
#
_cell.length_a   1.000
_cell.length_b   1.000
_cell.length_c   1.000
_cell.angle_alpha   90.00
_cell.angle_beta   90.00
_cell.angle_gamma   90.00
#
_symmetry.space_group_name_H-M   'P 1'
#
loop_
_entity.id
_entity.type
_entity.pdbx_description
1 polymer ?
#
loop_
_entity_poly.entity_id
_entity_poly.type
_entity_poly.pdbx_seq_one_letter_code
_entity_poly.pdbx_strand_id
1 'polypeptide(L)'
;MANPYFDIEYTSAGGQVENWGRIEFKLYDDVVPKTAKNFRSLATGEVGFGYAGSAFHRVISRFMAQGGDFTRGNGTGGKSIYGEKFADENFQIKHTKGGLLSMANAGPNTNGSQFFITFVKTPHLDGRHVVFGEVVSGQDILQKMESKSLDHSGKTDGTIKIASSGTV
;
A
#
# COMPACT_ATOMS: atom_id res chain seq x y z
N MET A 1 19.34 -1.79 3.57
CA MET A 1 18.21 -2.58 4.04
C MET A 1 17.50 -3.24 2.87
N ALA A 2 16.89 -4.40 3.11
CA ALA A 2 16.23 -5.15 2.05
C ALA A 2 14.94 -4.45 1.58
N ASN A 3 14.69 -4.51 0.28
CA ASN A 3 13.47 -3.94 -0.31
C ASN A 3 12.29 -4.90 -0.11
N PRO A 4 11.14 -4.42 0.36
CA PRO A 4 9.94 -5.24 0.41
C PRO A 4 9.36 -5.46 -0.98
N TYR A 5 8.60 -6.55 -1.13
CA TYR A 5 7.91 -6.85 -2.38
C TYR A 5 6.51 -7.39 -2.11
N PHE A 6 5.64 -7.23 -3.11
CA PHE A 6 4.33 -7.88 -3.17
C PHE A 6 4.23 -8.66 -4.47
N ASP A 7 3.82 -9.91 -4.39
CA ASP A 7 3.40 -10.68 -5.55
C ASP A 7 1.89 -10.49 -5.71
N ILE A 8 1.46 -9.96 -6.83
CA ILE A 8 0.08 -9.52 -7.04
C ILE A 8 -0.68 -10.55 -7.85
N GLU A 9 -1.86 -10.91 -7.35
CA GLU A 9 -2.81 -11.82 -7.98
C GLU A 9 -4.12 -11.10 -8.23
N TYR A 10 -4.65 -11.27 -9.42
CA TYR A 10 -5.95 -10.71 -9.78
C TYR A 10 -6.95 -11.82 -10.02
N THR A 11 -8.13 -11.73 -9.39
CA THR A 11 -9.24 -12.63 -9.63
C THR A 11 -10.38 -11.84 -10.26
N SER A 12 -10.76 -12.21 -11.48
CA SER A 12 -11.85 -11.54 -12.21
C SER A 12 -13.19 -11.81 -11.53
N ALA A 13 -14.20 -11.01 -11.88
CA ALA A 13 -15.57 -11.22 -11.42
C ALA A 13 -16.09 -12.63 -11.77
N GLY A 14 -15.59 -13.22 -12.86
CA GLY A 14 -15.93 -14.58 -13.27
C GLY A 14 -15.14 -15.69 -12.56
N GLY A 15 -14.23 -15.33 -11.66
CA GLY A 15 -13.43 -16.26 -10.86
C GLY A 15 -12.13 -16.72 -11.50
N GLN A 16 -11.73 -16.14 -12.63
CA GLN A 16 -10.44 -16.44 -13.25
C GLN A 16 -9.31 -15.76 -12.50
N VAL A 17 -8.25 -16.52 -12.20
CA VAL A 17 -7.08 -16.04 -11.46
C VAL A 17 -5.94 -15.76 -12.42
N GLU A 18 -5.32 -14.57 -12.30
CA GLU A 18 -4.14 -14.17 -13.06
C GLU A 18 -3.02 -13.80 -12.09
N ASN A 19 -1.83 -14.28 -12.35
CA ASN A 19 -0.63 -13.87 -11.62
C ASN A 19 -0.03 -12.68 -12.37
N TRP A 20 -0.12 -11.49 -11.78
CA TRP A 20 0.36 -10.27 -12.43
C TRP A 20 1.85 -10.00 -12.23
N GLY A 21 2.47 -10.67 -11.25
CA GLY A 21 3.90 -10.53 -11.00
C GLY A 21 4.21 -9.73 -9.74
N ARG A 22 5.45 -9.28 -9.65
CA ARG A 22 6.02 -8.70 -8.44
C ARG A 22 6.20 -7.19 -8.54
N ILE A 23 5.76 -6.48 -7.50
CA ILE A 23 6.08 -5.08 -7.27
C ILE A 23 7.16 -5.03 -6.18
N GLU A 24 8.25 -4.33 -6.44
CA GLU A 24 9.32 -4.12 -5.47
C GLU A 24 9.35 -2.65 -5.06
N PHE A 25 9.57 -2.41 -3.77
CA PHE A 25 9.55 -1.07 -3.20
C PHE A 25 10.90 -0.74 -2.58
N LYS A 26 11.29 0.54 -2.67
CA LYS A 26 12.38 1.10 -1.88
C LYS A 26 11.76 1.93 -0.77
N LEU A 27 12.18 1.69 0.47
CA LEU A 27 11.69 2.47 1.63
C LEU A 27 12.70 3.57 1.97
N TYR A 28 12.18 4.69 2.46
CA TYR A 28 13.00 5.86 2.82
C TYR A 28 13.45 5.75 4.28
N ASP A 29 14.28 4.73 4.56
CA ASP A 29 14.74 4.40 5.92
C ASP A 29 15.44 5.57 6.62
N ASP A 30 16.14 6.41 5.86
CA ASP A 30 16.88 7.56 6.42
C ASP A 30 15.97 8.69 6.86
N VAL A 31 14.80 8.81 6.26
CA VAL A 31 13.86 9.91 6.52
C VAL A 31 12.77 9.51 7.50
N VAL A 32 12.20 8.30 7.32
CA VAL A 32 11.09 7.80 8.14
C VAL A 32 11.38 6.37 8.59
N PRO A 33 12.41 6.15 9.42
CA PRO A 33 12.83 4.79 9.82
C PRO A 33 11.74 4.00 10.54
N LYS A 34 10.94 4.65 11.35
CA LYS A 34 9.87 3.98 12.11
C LYS A 34 8.74 3.51 11.20
N THR A 35 8.31 4.36 10.28
CA THR A 35 7.26 4.03 9.30
C THR A 35 7.74 2.97 8.32
N ALA A 36 8.99 3.09 7.85
CA ALA A 36 9.61 2.11 6.97
C ALA A 36 9.70 0.74 7.64
N LYS A 37 10.12 0.68 8.90
CA LYS A 37 10.20 -0.57 9.66
C LYS A 37 8.83 -1.24 9.80
N ASN A 38 7.79 -0.46 10.05
CA ASN A 38 6.42 -0.97 10.13
C ASN A 38 6.03 -1.70 8.83
N PHE A 39 6.19 -1.03 7.70
CA PHE A 39 5.83 -1.60 6.40
C PHE A 39 6.66 -2.84 6.07
N ARG A 40 7.97 -2.78 6.27
CA ARG A 40 8.86 -3.92 5.99
C ARG A 40 8.51 -5.13 6.86
N SER A 41 8.27 -4.93 8.15
CA SER A 41 7.92 -6.01 9.07
C SER A 41 6.56 -6.63 8.73
N LEU A 42 5.60 -5.82 8.27
CA LEU A 42 4.31 -6.32 7.82
C LEU A 42 4.42 -7.05 6.47
N ALA A 43 5.36 -6.66 5.62
CA ALA A 43 5.63 -7.36 4.38
C ALA A 43 6.21 -8.76 4.64
N THR A 44 7.13 -8.90 5.60
CA THR A 44 7.73 -10.19 5.96
C THR A 44 6.80 -11.06 6.81
N GLY A 45 5.90 -10.45 7.56
CA GLY A 45 5.04 -11.17 8.51
C GLY A 45 5.76 -11.62 9.77
N GLU A 46 6.96 -11.11 10.03
CA GLU A 46 7.81 -11.54 11.15
C GLU A 46 7.20 -11.35 12.54
N VAL A 47 6.23 -10.45 12.65
CA VAL A 47 5.53 -10.19 13.92
C VAL A 47 4.29 -11.06 14.11
N GLY A 48 4.03 -12.00 13.19
CA GLY A 48 2.90 -12.94 13.29
C GLY A 48 1.67 -12.50 12.52
N PHE A 49 1.70 -11.34 11.89
CA PHE A 49 0.64 -10.84 11.00
C PHE A 49 1.27 -9.93 9.94
N GLY A 50 0.58 -9.69 8.87
CA GLY A 50 1.10 -8.84 7.80
C GLY A 50 0.24 -8.81 6.55
N TYR A 51 0.84 -8.32 5.47
CA TYR A 51 0.13 -8.00 4.24
C TYR A 51 -0.26 -9.20 3.37
N ALA A 52 0.47 -10.31 3.46
CA ALA A 52 0.20 -11.47 2.61
C ALA A 52 -1.24 -11.94 2.79
N GLY A 53 -1.95 -12.12 1.69
CA GLY A 53 -3.35 -12.54 1.69
C GLY A 53 -4.36 -11.40 1.72
N SER A 54 -3.93 -10.16 1.95
CA SER A 54 -4.85 -9.00 1.95
C SER A 54 -5.02 -8.42 0.55
N ALA A 55 -6.07 -7.63 0.35
CA ALA A 55 -6.43 -7.08 -0.95
C ALA A 55 -6.32 -5.56 -0.97
N PHE A 56 -6.24 -5.00 -2.18
CA PHE A 56 -6.39 -3.57 -2.40
C PHE A 56 -7.90 -3.29 -2.48
N HIS A 57 -8.47 -2.87 -1.37
CA HIS A 57 -9.92 -2.70 -1.25
C HIS A 57 -10.45 -1.41 -1.89
N ARG A 58 -9.55 -0.49 -2.27
CA ARG A 58 -9.94 0.79 -2.84
C ARG A 58 -8.93 1.20 -3.90
N VAL A 59 -9.39 1.32 -5.15
CA VAL A 59 -8.56 1.73 -6.28
C VAL A 59 -9.31 2.79 -7.07
N ILE A 60 -8.70 3.96 -7.20
CA ILE A 60 -9.30 5.08 -7.93
C ILE A 60 -8.33 5.51 -9.02
N SER A 61 -8.75 5.36 -10.28
CA SER A 61 -7.96 5.77 -11.43
C SER A 61 -7.58 7.25 -11.32
N ARG A 62 -6.34 7.56 -11.71
CA ARG A 62 -5.75 8.90 -11.65
C ARG A 62 -5.58 9.44 -10.22
N PHE A 63 -5.60 8.54 -9.23
CA PHE A 63 -5.41 8.89 -7.83
C PHE A 63 -4.47 7.89 -7.16
N MET A 64 -5.00 6.78 -6.65
CA MET A 64 -4.19 5.83 -5.88
C MET A 64 -4.86 4.46 -5.76
N ALA A 65 -4.07 3.46 -5.31
CA ALA A 65 -4.57 2.16 -4.87
C ALA A 65 -4.27 2.03 -3.37
N GLN A 66 -5.29 1.71 -2.58
CA GLN A 66 -5.18 1.59 -1.13
C GLN A 66 -5.38 0.15 -0.69
N GLY A 67 -4.52 -0.31 0.20
CA GLY A 67 -4.58 -1.66 0.76
C GLY A 67 -4.02 -1.70 2.17
N GLY A 68 -3.74 -2.92 2.65
CA GLY A 68 -3.11 -3.12 3.95
C GLY A 68 -4.07 -3.37 5.10
N ASP A 69 -5.39 -3.45 4.84
CA ASP A 69 -6.35 -3.85 5.87
C ASP A 69 -6.45 -5.38 5.90
N PHE A 70 -5.51 -6.01 6.59
CA PHE A 70 -5.46 -7.48 6.70
C PHE A 70 -6.36 -8.04 7.80
N THR A 71 -7.05 -7.20 8.57
CA THR A 71 -7.95 -7.66 9.64
C THR A 71 -9.41 -7.67 9.19
N ARG A 72 -9.85 -6.68 8.40
CA ARG A 72 -11.25 -6.55 7.95
C ARG A 72 -11.41 -6.49 6.43
N GLY A 73 -10.38 -6.06 5.71
CA GLY A 73 -10.39 -6.05 4.26
C GLY A 73 -11.26 -4.96 3.61
N ASN A 74 -11.76 -4.00 4.37
CA ASN A 74 -12.70 -3.00 3.87
C ASN A 74 -12.32 -1.54 4.18
N GLY A 75 -11.12 -1.33 4.74
CA GLY A 75 -10.63 -0.01 5.09
C GLY A 75 -10.89 0.42 6.53
N THR A 76 -11.55 -0.41 7.33
CA THR A 76 -11.85 -0.09 8.73
C THR A 76 -10.91 -0.75 9.73
N GLY A 77 -10.02 -1.60 9.26
CA GLY A 77 -9.14 -2.41 10.10
C GLY A 77 -7.66 -2.13 9.89
N GLY A 78 -6.87 -3.17 10.16
CA GLY A 78 -5.42 -3.09 10.13
C GLY A 78 -4.84 -2.70 11.48
N LYS A 79 -3.54 -2.91 11.65
CA LYS A 79 -2.80 -2.50 12.85
C LYS A 79 -1.31 -2.46 12.54
N SER A 80 -0.57 -1.64 13.29
CA SER A 80 0.88 -1.52 13.12
C SER A 80 1.63 -2.53 13.99
N ILE A 81 2.94 -2.60 13.78
CA ILE A 81 3.83 -3.40 14.65
C ILE A 81 4.03 -2.76 16.03
N TYR A 82 3.64 -1.50 16.19
CA TYR A 82 3.81 -0.72 17.43
C TYR A 82 2.56 -0.73 18.31
N GLY A 83 1.49 -1.38 17.85
CA GLY A 83 0.18 -1.36 18.45
C GLY A 83 -0.85 -0.99 17.39
N GLU A 84 -2.07 -0.68 17.80
CA GLU A 84 -3.15 -0.39 16.85
C GLU A 84 -2.81 0.78 15.94
N LYS A 85 -2.26 1.87 16.50
CA LYS A 85 -1.91 3.09 15.77
C LYS A 85 -0.59 3.67 16.26
N PHE A 86 0.06 4.47 15.38
CA PHE A 86 1.26 5.22 15.76
C PHE A 86 1.25 6.61 15.13
N ALA A 87 2.07 7.50 15.70
CA ALA A 87 2.12 8.90 15.32
C ALA A 87 2.69 9.11 13.90
N ASP A 88 2.31 10.22 13.29
CA ASP A 88 2.93 10.68 12.04
C ASP A 88 4.39 11.01 12.32
N GLU A 89 5.29 10.33 11.64
CA GLU A 89 6.73 10.46 11.89
C GLU A 89 7.25 11.83 11.44
N ASN A 90 7.00 12.20 10.20
CA ASN A 90 7.25 13.52 9.64
C ASN A 90 6.58 13.63 8.27
N PHE A 91 6.60 14.83 7.69
CA PHE A 91 6.03 15.09 6.36
C PHE A 91 7.08 15.68 5.42
N GLN A 92 8.35 15.26 5.57
CA GLN A 92 9.44 15.81 4.77
C GLN A 92 9.31 15.51 3.29
N ILE A 93 8.81 14.31 2.94
CA ILE A 93 8.66 13.91 1.55
C ILE A 93 7.23 14.17 1.11
N LYS A 94 7.10 14.83 -0.03
CA LYS A 94 5.80 15.24 -0.56
C LYS A 94 5.34 14.31 -1.68
N HIS A 95 4.05 14.36 -1.99
CA HIS A 95 3.42 13.51 -3.01
C HIS A 95 3.66 14.09 -4.41
N THR A 96 4.89 14.01 -4.89
CA THR A 96 5.35 14.72 -6.10
C THR A 96 5.19 13.96 -7.41
N LYS A 97 4.88 12.67 -7.34
CA LYS A 97 4.79 11.81 -8.53
C LYS A 97 3.93 10.58 -8.24
N GLY A 98 3.64 9.80 -9.28
CA GLY A 98 3.07 8.46 -9.12
C GLY A 98 4.10 7.46 -8.59
N GLY A 99 3.62 6.32 -8.10
CA GLY A 99 4.47 5.24 -7.59
C GLY A 99 5.01 5.47 -6.18
N LEU A 100 4.50 6.45 -5.45
CA LEU A 100 4.91 6.68 -4.06
C LEU A 100 4.05 5.87 -3.10
N LEU A 101 4.70 5.37 -2.03
CA LEU A 101 4.04 4.75 -0.89
C LEU A 101 3.77 5.81 0.17
N SER A 102 2.53 5.88 0.63
CA SER A 102 2.11 6.83 1.66
C SER A 102 1.15 6.15 2.62
N MET A 103 1.16 6.57 3.88
CA MET A 103 0.30 5.97 4.89
C MET A 103 -1.12 6.49 4.80
N ALA A 104 -2.08 5.57 4.73
CA ALA A 104 -3.48 5.90 4.94
C ALA A 104 -3.71 6.17 6.44
N ASN A 105 -4.65 7.02 6.77
CA ASN A 105 -4.98 7.33 8.16
C ASN A 105 -6.43 7.84 8.28
N ALA A 106 -6.87 8.02 9.51
CA ALA A 106 -8.19 8.58 9.84
C ALA A 106 -8.06 9.92 10.56
N GLY A 107 -7.01 10.68 10.23
CA GLY A 107 -6.67 11.96 10.83
C GLY A 107 -5.27 11.92 11.44
N PRO A 108 -4.84 12.98 12.13
CA PRO A 108 -3.48 13.05 12.68
C PRO A 108 -3.16 11.89 13.63
N ASN A 109 -1.96 11.33 13.47
CA ASN A 109 -1.41 10.32 14.39
C ASN A 109 -2.27 9.04 14.48
N THR A 110 -2.80 8.58 13.34
CA THR A 110 -3.62 7.35 13.30
C THR A 110 -3.10 6.34 12.28
N ASN A 111 -1.78 6.25 12.12
CA ASN A 111 -1.17 5.28 11.21
C ASN A 111 -1.28 3.87 11.77
N GLY A 112 -1.67 2.93 10.94
CA GLY A 112 -1.73 1.51 11.29
C GLY A 112 -0.96 0.68 10.28
N SER A 113 -1.67 -0.14 9.49
CA SER A 113 -1.07 -0.92 8.42
C SER A 113 -1.51 -0.45 7.04
N GLN A 114 -2.60 0.27 6.93
CA GLN A 114 -3.12 0.68 5.64
C GLN A 114 -2.20 1.71 4.98
N PHE A 115 -2.01 1.54 3.70
CA PHE A 115 -1.18 2.40 2.87
C PHE A 115 -1.84 2.59 1.51
N PHE A 116 -1.33 3.53 0.75
CA PHE A 116 -1.72 3.65 -0.66
C PHE A 116 -0.49 3.86 -1.54
N ILE A 117 -0.63 3.46 -2.79
CA ILE A 117 0.36 3.67 -3.84
C ILE A 117 -0.25 4.68 -4.80
N THR A 118 0.42 5.80 -5.02
CA THR A 118 -0.11 6.84 -5.91
C THR A 118 0.04 6.44 -7.36
N PHE A 119 -0.92 6.83 -8.20
CA PHE A 119 -0.82 6.68 -9.66
C PHE A 119 -0.34 7.97 -10.32
N VAL A 120 -0.51 9.10 -9.62
CA VAL A 120 -0.13 10.44 -10.09
C VAL A 120 0.35 11.24 -8.88
N LYS A 121 0.87 12.45 -9.12
CA LYS A 121 1.15 13.37 -8.01
C LYS A 121 -0.16 13.73 -7.30
N THR A 122 -0.12 13.80 -5.97
CA THR A 122 -1.28 14.09 -5.13
C THR A 122 -0.95 15.16 -4.10
N PRO A 123 -0.63 16.41 -4.54
CA PRO A 123 -0.13 17.44 -3.63
C PRO A 123 -1.13 17.86 -2.54
N HIS A 124 -2.41 17.59 -2.73
CA HIS A 124 -3.43 17.86 -1.71
C HIS A 124 -3.29 16.98 -0.47
N LEU A 125 -2.48 15.93 -0.53
CA LEU A 125 -2.21 15.03 0.61
C LEU A 125 -0.96 15.43 1.39
N ASP A 126 -0.18 16.38 0.90
CA ASP A 126 1.04 16.82 1.56
C ASP A 126 0.72 17.38 2.95
N GLY A 127 1.53 16.99 3.95
CA GLY A 127 1.33 17.41 5.33
C GLY A 127 0.21 16.68 6.07
N ARG A 128 -0.44 15.72 5.43
CA ARG A 128 -1.53 14.93 6.03
C ARG A 128 -1.24 13.44 6.04
N HIS A 129 -0.44 12.98 5.09
CA HIS A 129 -0.06 11.57 4.95
C HIS A 129 1.45 11.47 4.86
N VAL A 130 2.01 10.48 5.56
CA VAL A 130 3.46 10.26 5.61
C VAL A 130 3.89 9.44 4.40
N VAL A 131 4.68 10.04 3.51
CA VAL A 131 5.31 9.35 2.38
C VAL A 131 6.53 8.61 2.90
N PHE A 132 6.63 7.31 2.63
CA PHE A 132 7.69 6.48 3.23
C PHE A 132 8.44 5.59 2.24
N GLY A 133 8.10 5.60 0.97
CA GLY A 133 8.78 4.77 -0.02
C GLY A 133 8.31 5.01 -1.44
N GLU A 134 8.84 4.20 -2.36
CA GLU A 134 8.47 4.27 -3.77
C GLU A 134 8.57 2.91 -4.43
N VAL A 135 7.85 2.74 -5.53
CA VAL A 135 7.94 1.57 -6.40
C VAL A 135 9.21 1.70 -7.24
N VAL A 136 10.05 0.67 -7.23
CA VAL A 136 11.28 0.62 -8.03
C VAL A 136 11.18 -0.40 -9.16
N SER A 137 10.22 -1.34 -9.08
CA SER A 137 9.98 -2.33 -10.12
C SER A 137 8.52 -2.75 -10.09
N GLY A 138 7.94 -3.04 -11.25
CA GLY A 138 6.52 -3.45 -11.34
C GLY A 138 5.58 -2.32 -11.69
N GLN A 139 6.05 -1.25 -12.32
CA GLN A 139 5.20 -0.13 -12.75
C GLN A 139 4.08 -0.56 -13.69
N ASP A 140 4.33 -1.56 -14.53
CA ASP A 140 3.31 -2.14 -15.40
C ASP A 140 2.15 -2.77 -14.61
N ILE A 141 2.45 -3.32 -13.42
CA ILE A 141 1.43 -3.88 -12.54
C ILE A 141 0.55 -2.77 -11.97
N LEU A 142 1.13 -1.62 -11.63
CA LEU A 142 0.36 -0.46 -11.20
C LEU A 142 -0.64 -0.02 -12.27
N GLN A 143 -0.24 -0.04 -13.53
CA GLN A 143 -1.13 0.31 -14.64
C GLN A 143 -2.28 -0.68 -14.75
N LYS A 144 -2.02 -1.97 -14.57
CA LYS A 144 -3.07 -3.00 -14.54
C LYS A 144 -4.05 -2.76 -13.39
N MET A 145 -3.53 -2.44 -12.20
CA MET A 145 -4.36 -2.14 -11.04
C MET A 145 -5.28 -0.95 -11.32
N GLU A 146 -4.72 0.12 -11.86
CA GLU A 146 -5.48 1.32 -12.19
C GLU A 146 -6.60 1.03 -13.20
N SER A 147 -6.35 0.15 -14.15
CA SER A 147 -7.34 -0.24 -15.17
C SER A 147 -8.56 -0.94 -14.59
N LYS A 148 -8.48 -1.44 -13.35
CA LYS A 148 -9.59 -2.13 -12.68
C LYS A 148 -10.45 -1.22 -11.82
N SER A 149 -10.16 0.08 -11.81
CA SER A 149 -10.99 1.08 -11.12
C SER A 149 -12.33 1.21 -11.86
N LEU A 150 -13.43 1.02 -11.14
CA LEU A 150 -14.78 1.12 -11.74
C LEU A 150 -15.34 2.53 -11.64
N ASP A 151 -15.09 3.20 -10.52
CA ASP A 151 -15.64 4.53 -10.25
C ASP A 151 -14.82 5.26 -9.18
N HIS A 152 -15.25 6.46 -8.79
CA HIS A 152 -14.56 7.25 -7.78
C HIS A 152 -14.81 6.79 -6.34
N SER A 153 -15.66 5.77 -6.12
CA SER A 153 -15.87 5.21 -4.78
C SER A 153 -14.74 4.26 -4.35
N GLY A 154 -13.94 3.80 -5.32
CA GLY A 154 -12.83 2.90 -5.07
C GLY A 154 -13.13 1.44 -5.35
N LYS A 155 -14.31 1.11 -5.85
CA LYS A 155 -14.63 -0.27 -6.24
C LYS A 155 -13.78 -0.73 -7.41
N THR A 156 -13.40 -2.01 -7.40
CA THR A 156 -12.61 -2.62 -8.44
C THR A 156 -13.42 -3.65 -9.22
N ASP A 157 -13.08 -3.79 -10.51
CA ASP A 157 -13.54 -4.89 -11.34
C ASP A 157 -12.71 -6.13 -10.96
N GLY A 158 -13.29 -7.00 -10.14
CA GLY A 158 -12.58 -8.15 -9.58
C GLY A 158 -11.83 -7.81 -8.31
N THR A 159 -10.93 -8.71 -7.90
CA THR A 159 -10.16 -8.58 -6.66
C THR A 159 -8.67 -8.55 -6.95
N ILE A 160 -7.98 -7.51 -6.46
CA ILE A 160 -6.53 -7.38 -6.54
C ILE A 160 -5.97 -7.74 -5.18
N LYS A 161 -5.18 -8.82 -5.11
CA LYS A 161 -4.73 -9.41 -3.86
C LYS A 161 -3.21 -9.46 -3.79
N ILE A 162 -2.68 -9.27 -2.60
CA ILE A 162 -1.28 -9.54 -2.29
C ILE A 162 -1.19 -11.04 -1.98
N ALA A 163 -0.81 -11.85 -2.99
CA ALA A 163 -0.75 -13.30 -2.84
C ALA A 163 0.37 -13.70 -1.88
N SER A 164 1.52 -13.02 -1.99
CA SER A 164 2.64 -13.19 -1.07
C SER A 164 3.39 -11.88 -0.93
N SER A 165 4.13 -11.74 0.16
CA SER A 165 4.94 -10.54 0.45
C SER A 165 6.16 -10.93 1.25
N GLY A 166 7.20 -10.08 1.20
CA GLY A 166 8.45 -10.35 1.89
C GLY A 166 9.48 -9.30 1.53
N THR A 167 10.76 -9.66 1.66
CA THR A 167 11.89 -8.81 1.24
C THR A 167 12.79 -9.58 0.30
N VAL A 168 13.38 -8.86 -0.64
CA VAL A 168 14.37 -9.43 -1.58
C VAL A 168 15.78 -9.37 -1.02
#